data_023d7d00a23f89928c4278be2cff1a5c
#
_entry.id   023d7d00a23f89928c4278be2cff1a5c
#
_cell.length_a   1.000
_cell.length_b   1.000
_cell.length_c   1.000
_cell.angle_alpha   90.00
_cell.angle_beta   90.00
_cell.angle_gamma   90.00
#
_symmetry.space_group_name_H-M   'P 1'
#
loop_
_entity.id
_entity.type
_entity.pdbx_description
1 polymer ?
#
loop_
_entity_poly.entity_id
_entity_poly.type
_entity_poly.pdbx_seq_one_letter_code
_entity_poly.pdbx_strand_id
1 'polypeptide(L)'
;MNLAKSALDVGLFVDGDGDAVLNHWAHTIGVPFDEMLPTGGGVRQQRHALGNSVIKINHSRDALDPTPSAGYRELLIANAKVASETDVTEPAGNIVKLVPPGDGTQLRLRVATPNVIELLQFYCEVLELELASKSVVSCGDSQIEVVPGPLPSPAPLRGQGFRYITIQVHDVIAEHRSILDRGGKEGAKPMRLGDVAHISFVKDPDDNWIEISQRKSLTGTLS
;
A
#
# COMPACT_ATOMS: atom_id res chain seq x y z
N MET A 1 -10.23 -2.48 14.19
CA MET A 1 -10.37 -3.40 13.03
C MET A 1 -10.02 -4.83 13.39
N ASN A 2 -10.73 -5.82 12.80
CA ASN A 2 -10.41 -7.23 12.95
C ASN A 2 -9.42 -7.67 11.86
N LEU A 3 -8.13 -7.48 12.13
CA LEU A 3 -7.04 -7.74 11.19
C LEU A 3 -6.80 -9.24 10.97
N ALA A 4 -6.79 -9.68 9.72
CA ALA A 4 -6.36 -11.03 9.34
C ALA A 4 -4.82 -11.15 9.22
N LYS A 5 -4.15 -10.00 9.12
CA LYS A 5 -2.69 -9.90 9.06
C LYS A 5 -2.24 -8.59 9.71
N SER A 6 -1.29 -8.66 10.63
CA SER A 6 -0.70 -7.50 11.28
C SER A 6 0.44 -6.93 10.44
N ALA A 7 0.11 -6.42 9.26
CA ALA A 7 1.02 -5.74 8.33
C ALA A 7 0.22 -5.02 7.24
N LEU A 8 0.78 -3.94 6.69
CA LEU A 8 0.25 -3.25 5.52
C LEU A 8 0.87 -3.80 4.24
N ASP A 9 0.08 -3.91 3.16
CA ASP A 9 0.63 -4.08 1.82
C ASP A 9 0.65 -2.72 1.11
N VAL A 10 1.56 -2.54 0.15
CA VAL A 10 1.66 -1.30 -0.64
C VAL A 10 1.42 -1.62 -2.09
N GLY A 11 0.52 -0.86 -2.73
CA GLY A 11 0.19 -0.98 -4.14
C GLY A 11 0.71 0.19 -4.97
N LEU A 12 1.38 -0.14 -6.07
CA LEU A 12 1.79 0.83 -7.08
C LEU A 12 1.36 0.33 -8.46
N PHE A 13 1.23 1.27 -9.40
CA PHE A 13 0.99 0.96 -10.79
C PHE A 13 2.19 1.39 -11.62
N VAL A 14 2.55 0.54 -12.57
CA VAL A 14 3.62 0.74 -13.54
C VAL A 14 3.17 0.29 -14.92
N ASP A 15 3.80 0.82 -15.96
CA ASP A 15 3.70 0.36 -17.34
C ASP A 15 5.09 0.05 -17.91
N GLY A 16 5.21 -0.15 -19.22
CA GLY A 16 6.46 -0.44 -19.87
C GLY A 16 6.89 -1.91 -19.76
N ASP A 17 8.20 -2.15 -19.53
CA ASP A 17 8.77 -3.51 -19.46
C ASP A 17 8.54 -4.15 -18.09
N GLY A 18 7.51 -5.00 -18.00
CA GLY A 18 7.14 -5.68 -16.76
C GLY A 18 8.18 -6.67 -16.24
N ASP A 19 8.98 -7.28 -17.12
CA ASP A 19 10.04 -8.20 -16.71
C ASP A 19 11.23 -7.43 -16.13
N ALA A 20 11.57 -6.27 -16.70
CA ALA A 20 12.58 -5.39 -16.13
C ALA A 20 12.17 -4.90 -14.73
N VAL A 21 10.90 -4.51 -14.54
CA VAL A 21 10.37 -4.11 -13.22
C VAL A 21 10.47 -5.26 -12.23
N LEU A 22 9.97 -6.46 -12.58
CA LEU A 22 10.00 -7.65 -11.74
C LEU A 22 11.43 -7.98 -11.30
N ASN A 23 12.35 -8.04 -12.25
CA ASN A 23 13.76 -8.37 -11.98
C ASN A 23 14.42 -7.32 -11.09
N HIS A 24 14.12 -6.04 -11.29
CA HIS A 24 14.67 -4.96 -10.49
C HIS A 24 14.20 -5.06 -9.02
N TRP A 25 12.91 -5.27 -8.79
CA TRP A 25 12.37 -5.44 -7.44
C TRP A 25 12.94 -6.68 -6.74
N ALA A 26 13.05 -7.81 -7.46
CA ALA A 26 13.55 -9.05 -6.88
C ALA A 26 15.06 -9.01 -6.56
N HIS A 27 15.87 -8.40 -7.43
CA HIS A 27 17.32 -8.54 -7.36
C HIS A 27 18.05 -7.25 -6.95
N THR A 28 17.58 -6.06 -7.39
CA THR A 28 18.22 -4.79 -7.06
C THR A 28 17.70 -4.23 -5.74
N ILE A 29 16.38 -4.11 -5.59
CA ILE A 29 15.77 -3.71 -4.32
C ILE A 29 15.89 -4.84 -3.29
N GLY A 30 15.80 -6.11 -3.75
CA GLY A 30 16.00 -7.29 -2.93
C GLY A 30 14.72 -7.77 -2.21
N VAL A 31 13.55 -7.45 -2.77
CA VAL A 31 12.25 -7.96 -2.28
C VAL A 31 11.82 -9.14 -3.17
N PRO A 32 11.85 -10.38 -2.65
CA PRO A 32 11.61 -11.58 -3.46
C PRO A 32 10.26 -11.58 -4.16
N PHE A 33 10.24 -12.00 -5.43
CA PHE A 33 9.00 -12.29 -6.13
C PHE A 33 8.30 -13.52 -5.53
N ASP A 34 6.99 -13.42 -5.33
CA ASP A 34 6.15 -14.46 -4.73
C ASP A 34 5.19 -15.05 -5.78
N GLU A 35 4.29 -14.24 -6.30
CA GLU A 35 3.29 -14.71 -7.26
C GLU A 35 2.87 -13.62 -8.26
N MET A 36 2.28 -14.07 -9.38
CA MET A 36 1.67 -13.21 -10.40
C MET A 36 0.17 -13.46 -10.47
N LEU A 37 -0.64 -12.42 -10.33
CA LEU A 37 -2.10 -12.51 -10.41
C LEU A 37 -2.66 -11.66 -11.56
N PRO A 38 -3.55 -12.21 -12.39
CA PRO A 38 -4.33 -11.39 -13.30
C PRO A 38 -5.42 -10.65 -12.50
N THR A 39 -5.42 -9.33 -12.56
CA THR A 39 -6.42 -8.49 -11.86
C THR A 39 -7.49 -7.93 -12.78
N GLY A 40 -7.45 -8.32 -14.06
CA GLY A 40 -8.39 -7.84 -15.09
C GLY A 40 -7.97 -6.50 -15.70
N GLY A 41 -8.71 -6.07 -16.72
CA GLY A 41 -8.47 -4.77 -17.38
C GLY A 41 -7.06 -4.56 -17.93
N GLY A 42 -6.38 -5.63 -18.39
CA GLY A 42 -5.00 -5.55 -18.90
C GLY A 42 -3.92 -5.40 -17.83
N VAL A 43 -4.25 -5.62 -16.56
CA VAL A 43 -3.29 -5.51 -15.44
C VAL A 43 -2.88 -6.89 -14.93
N ARG A 44 -1.58 -7.09 -14.71
CA ARG A 44 -0.99 -8.22 -13.98
C ARG A 44 -0.36 -7.69 -12.71
N GLN A 45 -0.75 -8.23 -11.57
CA GLN A 45 -0.16 -7.86 -10.29
C GLN A 45 1.01 -8.79 -9.98
N GLN A 46 2.23 -8.25 -9.99
CA GLN A 46 3.43 -8.88 -9.46
C GLN A 46 3.42 -8.68 -7.95
N ARG A 47 3.53 -9.74 -7.19
CA ARG A 47 3.54 -9.69 -5.73
C ARG A 47 4.92 -10.04 -5.22
N HIS A 48 5.49 -9.16 -4.41
CA HIS A 48 6.81 -9.34 -3.81
C HIS A 48 6.67 -9.40 -2.28
N ALA A 49 7.21 -10.45 -1.66
CA ALA A 49 7.10 -10.68 -0.22
C ALA A 49 8.16 -9.88 0.56
N LEU A 50 7.73 -9.10 1.55
CA LEU A 50 8.61 -8.32 2.43
C LEU A 50 8.17 -8.50 3.89
N GLY A 51 8.77 -9.45 4.60
CA GLY A 51 8.30 -9.82 5.94
C GLY A 51 6.85 -10.30 5.89
N ASN A 52 5.99 -9.66 6.68
CA ASN A 52 4.54 -9.90 6.62
C ASN A 52 3.83 -9.03 5.58
N SER A 53 4.50 -8.07 4.98
CA SER A 53 3.96 -7.16 3.94
C SER A 53 4.10 -7.75 2.54
N VAL A 54 3.29 -7.24 1.62
CA VAL A 54 3.39 -7.52 0.18
C VAL A 54 3.47 -6.20 -0.59
N ILE A 55 4.47 -6.09 -1.46
CA ILE A 55 4.52 -5.03 -2.46
C ILE A 55 3.75 -5.53 -3.68
N LYS A 56 2.67 -4.84 -4.02
CA LYS A 56 1.76 -5.16 -5.12
C LYS A 56 2.07 -4.25 -6.31
N ILE A 57 2.82 -4.76 -7.28
CA ILE A 57 3.17 -4.02 -8.48
C ILE A 57 2.14 -4.35 -9.56
N ASN A 58 1.24 -3.43 -9.81
CA ASN A 58 0.19 -3.58 -10.82
C ASN A 58 0.74 -3.13 -12.17
N HIS A 59 1.30 -4.08 -12.92
CA HIS A 59 1.82 -3.83 -14.26
C HIS A 59 0.68 -3.74 -15.26
N SER A 60 0.51 -2.56 -15.88
CA SER A 60 -0.47 -2.30 -16.93
C SER A 60 0.12 -2.62 -18.30
N ARG A 61 -0.63 -3.39 -19.11
CA ARG A 61 -0.30 -3.60 -20.54
C ARG A 61 -0.36 -2.31 -21.34
N ASP A 62 -1.35 -1.46 -21.02
CA ASP A 62 -1.57 -0.20 -21.70
C ASP A 62 -0.84 0.91 -20.93
N ALA A 63 -0.38 1.95 -21.65
CA ALA A 63 0.26 3.09 -21.03
C ALA A 63 -0.64 3.73 -19.96
N LEU A 64 -0.05 4.11 -18.86
CA LEU A 64 -0.74 4.82 -17.78
C LEU A 64 -0.67 6.33 -18.03
N ASP A 65 -1.79 7.00 -17.77
CA ASP A 65 -1.77 8.46 -17.83
C ASP A 65 -0.78 9.02 -16.78
N PRO A 66 0.04 10.02 -17.14
CA PRO A 66 0.89 10.72 -16.20
C PRO A 66 0.01 11.53 -15.25
N THR A 67 -0.44 10.89 -14.20
CA THR A 67 -1.29 11.52 -13.18
C THR A 67 -0.45 12.04 -12.02
N PRO A 68 -0.88 13.09 -11.33
CA PRO A 68 -0.22 13.53 -10.11
C PRO A 68 -0.05 12.38 -9.13
N SER A 69 1.07 12.37 -8.41
CA SER A 69 1.26 11.41 -7.32
C SER A 69 0.19 11.56 -6.26
N ALA A 70 -0.27 10.45 -5.70
CA ALA A 70 -1.05 10.44 -4.47
C ALA A 70 -0.23 11.04 -3.30
N GLY A 71 -0.80 11.11 -2.11
CA GLY A 71 -0.07 11.51 -0.89
C GLY A 71 1.08 10.56 -0.54
N TYR A 72 1.04 9.31 -1.00
CA TYR A 72 2.11 8.31 -0.83
C TYR A 72 3.37 8.72 -1.61
N ARG A 73 4.44 9.12 -0.91
CA ARG A 73 5.62 9.76 -1.52
C ARG A 73 6.82 8.86 -1.62
N GLU A 74 7.13 8.15 -0.56
CA GLU A 74 8.36 7.38 -0.44
C GLU A 74 8.07 6.05 0.24
N LEU A 75 8.69 5.00 -0.27
CA LEU A 75 8.67 3.68 0.32
C LEU A 75 10.07 3.37 0.87
N LEU A 76 10.17 3.22 2.19
CA LEU A 76 11.40 2.83 2.87
C LEU A 76 11.36 1.34 3.17
N ILE A 77 12.41 0.62 2.80
CA ILE A 77 12.53 -0.83 2.97
C ILE A 77 13.79 -1.14 3.78
N ALA A 78 13.64 -1.90 4.87
CA ALA A 78 14.77 -2.39 5.64
C ALA A 78 15.63 -3.34 4.80
N ASN A 79 16.91 -3.06 4.66
CA ASN A 79 17.83 -3.85 3.86
C ASN A 79 19.20 -3.95 4.56
N ALA A 80 19.61 -5.18 4.94
CA ALA A 80 20.85 -5.42 5.64
C ALA A 80 22.12 -5.19 4.81
N LYS A 81 21.99 -4.95 3.50
CA LYS A 81 23.12 -4.71 2.60
C LYS A 81 23.54 -3.23 2.54
N VAL A 82 22.74 -2.32 3.11
CA VAL A 82 23.06 -0.90 3.11
C VAL A 82 23.49 -0.46 4.51
N ALA A 83 24.49 0.41 4.58
CA ALA A 83 24.99 0.99 5.83
C ALA A 83 24.32 2.34 6.17
N SER A 84 23.69 2.98 5.19
CA SER A 84 22.97 4.24 5.31
C SER A 84 21.78 4.26 4.33
N GLU A 85 20.87 5.19 4.50
CA GLU A 85 19.75 5.41 3.57
C GLU A 85 20.28 5.59 2.13
N THR A 86 19.73 4.81 1.20
CA THR A 86 20.17 4.76 -0.20
C THR A 86 18.95 4.77 -1.10
N ASP A 87 18.90 5.72 -2.03
CA ASP A 87 17.83 5.79 -3.04
C ASP A 87 18.09 4.80 -4.17
N VAL A 88 17.06 4.04 -4.52
CA VAL A 88 17.06 3.13 -5.67
C VAL A 88 15.87 3.48 -6.56
N THR A 89 16.15 3.86 -7.80
CA THR A 89 15.10 4.15 -8.79
C THR A 89 14.78 2.89 -9.58
N GLU A 90 13.52 2.47 -9.56
CA GLU A 90 13.07 1.33 -10.35
C GLU A 90 12.76 1.75 -11.81
N PRO A 91 12.65 0.81 -12.78
CA PRO A 91 12.55 1.13 -14.21
C PRO A 91 11.39 2.05 -14.63
N ALA A 92 10.28 2.06 -13.87
CA ALA A 92 9.15 2.97 -14.10
C ALA A 92 9.31 4.34 -13.39
N GLY A 93 10.46 4.59 -12.77
CA GLY A 93 10.82 5.88 -12.18
C GLY A 93 10.43 6.07 -10.72
N ASN A 94 9.86 5.07 -10.05
CA ASN A 94 9.54 5.18 -8.62
C ASN A 94 10.82 5.05 -7.78
N ILE A 95 10.96 5.90 -6.77
CA ILE A 95 12.09 5.88 -5.85
C ILE A 95 11.72 5.07 -4.61
N VAL A 96 12.54 4.08 -4.31
CA VAL A 96 12.50 3.29 -3.08
C VAL A 96 13.75 3.63 -2.26
N LYS A 97 13.59 3.87 -0.97
CA LYS A 97 14.69 4.10 -0.05
C LYS A 97 15.04 2.81 0.68
N LEU A 98 16.23 2.31 0.46
CA LEU A 98 16.77 1.21 1.27
C LEU A 98 17.36 1.82 2.55
N VAL A 99 16.98 1.28 3.70
CA VAL A 99 17.47 1.74 5.00
C VAL A 99 18.08 0.58 5.79
N PRO A 100 19.12 0.83 6.62
CA PRO A 100 19.63 -0.20 7.52
C PRO A 100 18.49 -0.74 8.43
N PRO A 101 18.46 -2.05 8.75
CA PRO A 101 17.53 -2.59 9.73
C PRO A 101 17.70 -1.91 11.09
N GLY A 102 16.60 -1.63 11.77
CA GLY A 102 16.61 -0.93 13.05
C GLY A 102 15.64 -1.56 14.06
N ASP A 103 14.48 -0.95 14.24
CA ASP A 103 13.46 -1.24 15.25
C ASP A 103 12.55 -2.45 14.96
N GLY A 104 12.92 -3.28 13.98
CA GLY A 104 12.10 -4.41 13.51
C GLY A 104 11.12 -4.04 12.40
N THR A 105 11.00 -2.75 12.05
CA THR A 105 10.19 -2.30 10.92
C THR A 105 10.79 -2.79 9.61
N GLN A 106 10.00 -3.53 8.82
CA GLN A 106 10.41 -4.01 7.49
C GLN A 106 10.08 -3.01 6.40
N LEU A 107 8.96 -2.32 6.55
CA LEU A 107 8.39 -1.39 5.59
C LEU A 107 7.88 -0.13 6.29
N ARG A 108 8.25 1.03 5.75
CA ARG A 108 7.66 2.32 6.14
C ARG A 108 7.22 3.07 4.89
N LEU A 109 5.96 3.46 4.84
CA LEU A 109 5.42 4.30 3.78
C LEU A 109 5.30 5.74 4.29
N ARG A 110 5.92 6.69 3.58
CA ARG A 110 5.83 8.10 3.92
C ARG A 110 4.68 8.76 3.15
N VAL A 111 3.79 9.43 3.89
CA VAL A 111 2.60 10.09 3.36
C VAL A 111 2.69 11.58 3.65
N ALA A 112 2.59 12.41 2.60
CA ALA A 112 2.61 13.86 2.74
C ALA A 112 1.18 14.43 2.79
N THR A 113 0.95 15.34 3.73
CA THR A 113 -0.34 15.99 3.97
C THR A 113 -0.16 17.44 4.42
N PRO A 114 -1.08 18.36 4.08
CA PRO A 114 -1.09 19.70 4.69
C PRO A 114 -1.58 19.68 6.15
N ASN A 115 -2.27 18.62 6.59
CA ASN A 115 -2.83 18.50 7.93
C ASN A 115 -2.43 17.17 8.62
N VAL A 116 -1.23 17.15 9.20
CA VAL A 116 -0.65 15.97 9.87
C VAL A 116 -1.55 15.45 11.00
N ILE A 117 -2.18 16.35 11.77
CA ILE A 117 -3.03 15.96 12.91
C ILE A 117 -4.27 15.22 12.43
N GLU A 118 -4.97 15.77 11.45
CA GLU A 118 -6.20 15.17 10.89
C GLU A 118 -5.91 13.80 10.26
N LEU A 119 -4.82 13.69 9.51
CA LEU A 119 -4.45 12.42 8.88
C LEU A 119 -4.06 11.36 9.90
N LEU A 120 -3.32 11.72 10.97
CA LEU A 120 -3.02 10.81 12.08
C LEU A 120 -4.27 10.38 12.83
N GLN A 121 -5.19 11.32 13.11
CA GLN A 121 -6.48 10.99 13.72
C GLN A 121 -7.26 9.98 12.86
N PHE A 122 -7.32 10.19 11.56
CA PHE A 122 -7.95 9.23 10.65
C PHE A 122 -7.34 7.83 10.76
N TYR A 123 -6.00 7.72 10.70
CA TYR A 123 -5.36 6.41 10.81
C TYR A 123 -5.58 5.75 12.18
N CYS A 124 -5.59 6.52 13.27
CA CYS A 124 -5.78 5.98 14.62
C CYS A 124 -7.25 5.73 14.99
N GLU A 125 -8.17 6.65 14.65
CA GLU A 125 -9.55 6.59 15.11
C GLU A 125 -10.49 5.91 14.10
N VAL A 126 -10.25 6.13 12.79
CA VAL A 126 -11.09 5.55 11.73
C VAL A 126 -10.57 4.18 11.30
N LEU A 127 -9.26 4.03 11.11
CA LEU A 127 -8.64 2.76 10.76
C LEU A 127 -8.12 1.97 11.96
N GLU A 128 -8.23 2.51 13.18
CA GLU A 128 -7.85 1.85 14.45
C GLU A 128 -6.40 1.29 14.42
N LEU A 129 -5.49 1.99 13.73
CA LEU A 129 -4.05 1.67 13.74
C LEU A 129 -3.39 2.24 15.00
N GLU A 130 -2.31 1.62 15.44
CA GLU A 130 -1.60 2.02 16.65
C GLU A 130 -0.69 3.24 16.40
N LEU A 131 -0.76 4.25 17.26
CA LEU A 131 0.16 5.38 17.23
C LEU A 131 1.52 4.97 17.84
N ALA A 132 2.53 4.80 17.00
CA ALA A 132 3.89 4.41 17.43
C ALA A 132 4.74 5.62 17.88
N SER A 133 4.51 6.80 17.29
CA SER A 133 5.18 8.04 17.68
C SER A 133 4.36 9.27 17.25
N LYS A 134 4.90 10.48 17.44
CA LYS A 134 4.21 11.74 17.12
C LYS A 134 3.72 11.86 15.66
N SER A 135 4.33 11.13 14.74
CA SER A 135 4.01 11.20 13.29
C SER A 135 3.97 9.83 12.64
N VAL A 136 3.99 8.74 13.39
CA VAL A 136 4.06 7.38 12.86
C VAL A 136 2.95 6.53 13.46
N VAL A 137 2.19 5.86 12.60
CA VAL A 137 1.28 4.79 12.98
C VAL A 137 1.84 3.45 12.53
N SER A 138 1.55 2.38 13.27
CA SER A 138 2.06 1.04 13.02
C SER A 138 0.95 0.02 12.77
N CYS A 139 1.28 -0.97 11.97
CA CYS A 139 0.52 -2.20 11.79
C CYS A 139 1.53 -3.35 11.75
N GLY A 140 1.80 -3.95 12.92
CA GLY A 140 2.83 -4.97 13.07
C GLY A 140 4.23 -4.47 12.67
N ASP A 141 4.86 -5.11 11.69
CA ASP A 141 6.20 -4.78 11.20
C ASP A 141 6.21 -3.71 10.08
N SER A 142 5.08 -3.09 9.82
CA SER A 142 4.95 -2.01 8.83
C SER A 142 4.45 -0.72 9.47
N GLN A 143 4.85 0.42 8.92
CA GLN A 143 4.57 1.75 9.44
C GLN A 143 4.11 2.71 8.35
N ILE A 144 3.30 3.70 8.75
CA ILE A 144 3.01 4.91 7.96
C ILE A 144 3.59 6.09 8.71
N GLU A 145 4.50 6.81 8.08
CA GLU A 145 5.05 8.07 8.57
C GLU A 145 4.33 9.23 7.89
N VAL A 146 3.62 10.04 8.68
CA VAL A 146 2.89 11.20 8.19
C VAL A 146 3.78 12.43 8.28
N VAL A 147 4.02 13.09 7.14
CA VAL A 147 4.91 14.25 7.05
C VAL A 147 4.17 15.47 6.48
N PRO A 148 4.56 16.69 6.89
CA PRO A 148 4.02 17.91 6.28
C PRO A 148 4.36 17.96 4.78
N GLY A 149 3.39 18.36 3.96
CA GLY A 149 3.57 18.51 2.53
C GLY A 149 2.35 19.11 1.85
N PRO A 150 2.43 19.40 0.55
CA PRO A 150 1.29 19.94 -0.18
C PRO A 150 0.15 18.94 -0.25
N LEU A 151 -1.09 19.44 -0.32
CA LEU A 151 -2.26 18.61 -0.59
C LEU A 151 -2.04 17.85 -1.91
N PRO A 152 -2.15 16.52 -1.90
CA PRO A 152 -2.09 15.77 -3.14
C PRO A 152 -3.26 16.14 -4.04
N SER A 153 -3.04 16.17 -5.35
CA SER A 153 -4.16 16.27 -6.28
C SER A 153 -4.99 14.98 -6.21
N PRO A 154 -6.32 15.06 -6.33
CA PRO A 154 -7.14 13.86 -6.45
C PRO A 154 -6.61 12.98 -7.57
N ALA A 155 -6.22 11.77 -7.24
CA ALA A 155 -5.59 10.87 -8.17
C ALA A 155 -6.45 9.60 -8.37
N PRO A 156 -6.62 9.13 -9.63
CA PRO A 156 -7.32 7.88 -9.88
C PRO A 156 -6.54 6.71 -9.24
N LEU A 157 -7.26 5.64 -8.90
CA LEU A 157 -6.60 4.42 -8.40
C LEU A 157 -5.60 3.87 -9.44
N ARG A 158 -5.96 3.88 -10.72
CA ARG A 158 -5.07 3.50 -11.83
C ARG A 158 -4.31 4.73 -12.33
N GLY A 159 -3.10 4.87 -11.89
CA GLY A 159 -2.17 5.92 -12.30
C GLY A 159 -0.76 5.53 -11.91
N GLN A 160 0.26 6.07 -12.56
CA GLN A 160 1.65 5.71 -12.32
C GLN A 160 2.10 6.02 -10.88
N GLY A 161 2.90 5.13 -10.28
CA GLY A 161 3.50 5.28 -8.95
C GLY A 161 2.70 4.66 -7.81
N PHE A 162 3.04 5.02 -6.57
CA PHE A 162 2.36 4.53 -5.37
C PHE A 162 0.92 5.04 -5.31
N ARG A 163 -0.06 4.14 -5.15
CA ARG A 163 -1.47 4.48 -5.27
C ARG A 163 -2.33 4.09 -4.08
N TYR A 164 -2.01 3.00 -3.40
CA TYR A 164 -2.83 2.54 -2.30
C TYR A 164 -2.04 1.72 -1.29
N ILE A 165 -2.53 1.69 -0.08
CA ILE A 165 -2.18 0.67 0.91
C ILE A 165 -3.29 -0.36 0.98
N THR A 166 -2.95 -1.58 1.47
CA THR A 166 -3.96 -2.60 1.75
C THR A 166 -3.90 -3.01 3.21
N ILE A 167 -5.07 -3.11 3.81
CA ILE A 167 -5.27 -3.68 5.15
C ILE A 167 -6.02 -5.00 4.98
N GLN A 168 -5.43 -6.09 5.48
CA GLN A 168 -6.03 -7.42 5.42
C GLN A 168 -6.91 -7.65 6.65
N VAL A 169 -8.19 -7.96 6.42
CA VAL A 169 -9.21 -8.13 7.47
C VAL A 169 -9.91 -9.48 7.34
N HIS A 170 -10.60 -9.91 8.39
CA HIS A 170 -11.38 -11.15 8.38
C HIS A 170 -12.75 -11.00 7.70
N ASP A 171 -13.33 -9.79 7.64
CA ASP A 171 -14.62 -9.51 7.02
C ASP A 171 -14.63 -8.12 6.38
N VAL A 172 -14.53 -8.08 5.05
CA VAL A 172 -14.51 -6.81 4.30
C VAL A 172 -15.82 -6.05 4.41
N ILE A 173 -16.97 -6.74 4.42
CA ILE A 173 -18.28 -6.07 4.45
C ILE A 173 -18.46 -5.34 5.77
N ALA A 174 -18.17 -6.05 6.88
CA ALA A 174 -18.28 -5.48 8.21
C ALA A 174 -17.30 -4.33 8.44
N GLU A 175 -16.03 -4.51 8.04
CA GLU A 175 -14.99 -3.49 8.24
C GLU A 175 -15.20 -2.26 7.35
N HIS A 176 -15.57 -2.44 6.09
CA HIS A 176 -15.90 -1.32 5.21
C HIS A 176 -17.00 -0.44 5.81
N ARG A 177 -18.09 -1.07 6.27
CA ARG A 177 -19.19 -0.36 6.94
C ARG A 177 -18.71 0.36 8.19
N SER A 178 -17.96 -0.32 9.05
CA SER A 178 -17.44 0.25 10.30
C SER A 178 -16.54 1.46 10.05
N ILE A 179 -15.71 1.42 9.01
CA ILE A 179 -14.87 2.56 8.60
C ILE A 179 -15.74 3.75 8.16
N LEU A 180 -16.78 3.52 7.35
CA LEU A 180 -17.69 4.59 6.94
C LEU A 180 -18.46 5.17 8.14
N ASP A 181 -18.92 4.32 9.07
CA ASP A 181 -19.62 4.75 10.29
C ASP A 181 -18.72 5.60 11.21
N ARG A 182 -17.38 5.40 11.17
CA ARG A 182 -16.37 6.22 11.87
C ARG A 182 -15.93 7.45 11.07
N GLY A 183 -16.55 7.75 9.93
CA GLY A 183 -16.28 8.96 9.13
C GLY A 183 -15.32 8.78 7.96
N GLY A 184 -14.94 7.54 7.60
CA GLY A 184 -14.21 7.27 6.37
C GLY A 184 -15.01 7.60 5.13
N LYS A 185 -14.32 7.92 4.02
CA LYS A 185 -14.96 8.16 2.72
C LYS A 185 -15.01 6.87 1.90
N GLU A 186 -16.15 6.59 1.24
CA GLU A 186 -16.25 5.46 0.30
C GLU A 186 -15.42 5.75 -0.97
N GLY A 187 -14.51 4.84 -1.30
CA GLY A 187 -13.77 4.83 -2.56
C GLY A 187 -14.40 3.89 -3.59
N ALA A 188 -14.65 2.64 -3.18
CA ALA A 188 -15.41 1.65 -3.97
C ALA A 188 -16.05 0.62 -3.03
N LYS A 189 -17.28 0.23 -3.36
CA LYS A 189 -18.05 -0.76 -2.59
C LYS A 189 -17.38 -2.13 -2.56
N PRO A 190 -17.69 -2.98 -1.57
CA PRO A 190 -17.22 -4.35 -1.54
C PRO A 190 -17.53 -5.10 -2.82
N MET A 191 -16.52 -5.79 -3.38
CA MET A 191 -16.63 -6.61 -4.58
C MET A 191 -15.76 -7.86 -4.49
N ARG A 192 -16.23 -8.95 -5.06
CA ARG A 192 -15.46 -10.21 -5.11
C ARG A 192 -14.53 -10.25 -6.31
N LEU A 193 -13.32 -10.72 -6.09
CA LEU A 193 -12.34 -11.07 -7.11
C LEU A 193 -12.30 -12.60 -7.23
N GLY A 194 -13.31 -13.17 -7.89
CA GLY A 194 -13.51 -14.62 -7.99
C GLY A 194 -13.51 -15.27 -6.60
N ASP A 195 -12.80 -16.39 -6.47
CA ASP A 195 -12.61 -17.12 -5.21
C ASP A 195 -11.32 -16.73 -4.47
N VAL A 196 -10.62 -15.68 -4.91
CA VAL A 196 -9.32 -15.28 -4.36
C VAL A 196 -9.47 -14.30 -3.22
N ALA A 197 -10.28 -13.26 -3.40
CA ALA A 197 -10.44 -12.21 -2.42
C ALA A 197 -11.80 -11.51 -2.50
N HIS A 198 -12.20 -10.89 -1.40
CA HIS A 198 -13.23 -9.88 -1.33
C HIS A 198 -12.55 -8.57 -0.97
N ILE A 199 -12.75 -7.52 -1.75
CA ILE A 199 -12.07 -6.23 -1.58
C ILE A 199 -13.06 -5.08 -1.57
N SER A 200 -12.69 -3.98 -0.94
CA SER A 200 -13.32 -2.68 -1.08
C SER A 200 -12.27 -1.58 -1.00
N PHE A 201 -12.65 -0.36 -1.32
CA PHE A 201 -11.76 0.78 -1.13
C PHE A 201 -12.45 1.86 -0.30
N VAL A 202 -11.68 2.44 0.60
CA VAL A 202 -12.01 3.67 1.31
C VAL A 202 -10.94 4.72 1.00
N LYS A 203 -11.19 5.96 1.37
CA LYS A 203 -10.23 7.05 1.18
C LYS A 203 -9.98 7.76 2.50
N ASP A 204 -8.76 8.21 2.68
CA ASP A 204 -8.39 9.10 3.77
C ASP A 204 -8.86 10.55 3.52
N PRO A 205 -8.67 11.50 4.46
CA PRO A 205 -9.04 12.91 4.28
C PRO A 205 -8.47 13.57 3.03
N ASP A 206 -7.28 13.17 2.60
CA ASP A 206 -6.57 13.68 1.42
C ASP A 206 -6.87 12.91 0.13
N ASP A 207 -7.94 12.09 0.12
CA ASP A 207 -8.36 11.24 -1.00
C ASP A 207 -7.37 10.15 -1.44
N ASN A 208 -6.41 9.76 -0.59
CA ASN A 208 -5.57 8.60 -0.87
C ASN A 208 -6.37 7.31 -0.73
N TRP A 209 -6.12 6.36 -1.65
CA TRP A 209 -6.82 5.09 -1.72
C TRP A 209 -6.31 4.10 -0.67
N ILE A 210 -7.24 3.41 0.00
CA ILE A 210 -6.96 2.36 0.98
C ILE A 210 -7.81 1.15 0.62
N GLU A 211 -7.18 0.05 0.26
CA GLU A 211 -7.84 -1.22 0.00
C GLU A 211 -8.08 -1.95 1.32
N ILE A 212 -9.33 -2.31 1.58
CA ILE A 212 -9.71 -3.25 2.64
C ILE A 212 -9.90 -4.60 1.97
N SER A 213 -9.16 -5.62 2.41
CA SER A 213 -9.08 -6.89 1.69
C SER A 213 -9.27 -8.08 2.63
N GLN A 214 -10.13 -9.00 2.22
CA GLN A 214 -10.28 -10.33 2.81
C GLN A 214 -9.77 -11.34 1.79
N ARG A 215 -8.60 -11.91 2.06
CA ARG A 215 -7.99 -12.89 1.17
C ARG A 215 -8.28 -14.30 1.66
N LYS A 216 -8.83 -15.15 0.80
CA LYS A 216 -9.19 -16.54 1.14
C LYS A 216 -8.00 -17.33 1.70
N SER A 217 -6.78 -17.09 1.17
CA SER A 217 -5.56 -17.74 1.67
C SER A 217 -5.18 -17.32 3.10
N LEU A 218 -5.67 -16.20 3.61
CA LEU A 218 -5.46 -15.74 4.99
C LEU A 218 -6.62 -16.11 5.91
N THR A 219 -7.86 -16.06 5.41
CA THR A 219 -9.06 -16.19 6.24
C THR A 219 -9.75 -17.53 6.10
N GLY A 220 -9.37 -18.35 5.11
CA GLY A 220 -10.01 -19.64 4.80
C GLY A 220 -11.35 -19.51 4.07
N THR A 221 -12.07 -18.42 4.25
CA THR A 221 -13.40 -18.15 3.66
C THR A 221 -13.48 -16.73 3.13
N LEU A 222 -14.48 -16.47 2.29
CA LEU A 222 -14.87 -15.12 1.87
C LEU A 222 -16.31 -14.87 2.30
N SER A 223 -16.54 -13.74 3.00
CA SER A 223 -17.87 -13.24 3.37
C SER A 223 -18.69 -12.80 2.17
#